data_94263c52a03717b9ae69f187f888f596
#
_entry.id   94263c52a03717b9ae69f187f888f596
#
_cell.length_a   1.000
_cell.length_b   1.000
_cell.length_c   1.000
_cell.angle_alpha   90.00
_cell.angle_beta   90.00
_cell.angle_gamma   90.00
#
_symmetry.space_group_name_H-M   'P 1'
#
loop_
_entity.id
_entity.type
_entity.pdbx_description
1 polymer ?
#
loop_
_entity_poly.entity_id
_entity_poly.type
_entity_poly.pdbx_seq_one_letter_code
_entity_poly.pdbx_strand_id
1 'polypeptide(L)'
;TNEQEISIALSAGVDSTLILSLLRKTKPDVKINAISIKFANSVDETPAASKIAEKYNADHHIIHLENYLSELPKAISIIKLPFWDLHWYYVVKKSQTMSKTLLSGDGGDELFAGYTFRYKKFLSLTSDNSSPIEKVRAYLECHERDRVPDQESIFNQKCEFSWDSIYSILLPFFDNNLSR
;
A
#
# COMPACT_ATOMS: atom_id res chain seq x y z
N THR A 1 -14.12 -6.81 -17.46
CA THR A 1 -14.31 -5.51 -18.15
C THR A 1 -14.06 -5.72 -19.64
N ASN A 2 -14.88 -5.15 -20.49
CA ASN A 2 -14.69 -5.11 -21.95
C ASN A 2 -13.80 -3.92 -22.36
N GLU A 3 -12.89 -3.48 -21.48
CA GLU A 3 -12.02 -2.36 -21.73
C GLU A 3 -10.90 -2.76 -22.68
N GLN A 4 -10.62 -1.91 -23.65
CA GLN A 4 -9.54 -2.09 -24.62
C GLN A 4 -8.19 -1.65 -24.07
N GLU A 5 -8.19 -0.78 -23.06
CA GLU A 5 -7.00 -0.27 -22.40
C GLU A 5 -7.12 -0.37 -20.88
N ILE A 6 -6.06 -0.81 -20.22
CA ILE A 6 -5.96 -0.93 -18.76
C ILE A 6 -4.63 -0.33 -18.33
N SER A 7 -4.65 0.49 -17.27
CA SER A 7 -3.42 0.97 -16.62
C SER A 7 -3.03 0.08 -15.44
N ILE A 8 -1.74 0.01 -15.16
CA ILE A 8 -1.18 -0.66 -14.00
C ILE A 8 -0.11 0.21 -13.34
N ALA A 9 -0.16 0.36 -12.03
CA ALA A 9 0.95 0.90 -11.26
C ALA A 9 2.05 -0.17 -11.19
N LEU A 10 3.19 0.10 -11.83
CA LEU A 10 4.28 -0.85 -11.96
C LEU A 10 5.51 -0.35 -11.19
N SER A 11 5.94 -1.15 -10.22
CA SER A 11 7.27 -1.10 -9.60
C SER A 11 8.13 -2.26 -10.10
N ALA A 12 9.38 -2.33 -9.67
CA ALA A 12 10.20 -3.53 -9.89
C ALA A 12 9.86 -4.67 -8.90
N GLY A 13 8.86 -4.47 -8.02
CA GLY A 13 8.45 -5.43 -7.01
C GLY A 13 7.67 -6.62 -7.57
N VAL A 14 7.61 -7.70 -6.78
CA VAL A 14 6.99 -8.97 -7.18
C VAL A 14 5.48 -8.83 -7.38
N ASP A 15 4.78 -8.07 -6.53
CA ASP A 15 3.32 -7.97 -6.55
C ASP A 15 2.81 -7.28 -7.82
N SER A 16 3.35 -6.09 -8.14
CA SER A 16 2.99 -5.38 -9.35
C SER A 16 3.35 -6.17 -10.61
N THR A 17 4.50 -6.87 -10.61
CA THR A 17 4.94 -7.74 -11.70
C THR A 17 4.01 -8.93 -11.87
N LEU A 18 3.55 -9.54 -10.77
CA LEU A 18 2.60 -10.65 -10.80
C LEU A 18 1.26 -10.21 -11.41
N ILE A 19 0.71 -9.08 -10.97
CA ILE A 19 -0.53 -8.54 -11.53
C ILE A 19 -0.39 -8.26 -13.03
N LEU A 20 0.73 -7.65 -13.47
CA LEU A 20 1.00 -7.40 -14.88
C LEU A 20 1.06 -8.72 -15.68
N SER A 21 1.73 -9.72 -15.16
CA SER A 21 1.86 -11.04 -15.82
C SER A 21 0.52 -11.75 -15.97
N LEU A 22 -0.30 -11.72 -14.89
CA LEU A 22 -1.64 -12.29 -14.90
C LEU A 22 -2.58 -11.54 -15.84
N LEU A 23 -2.51 -10.21 -15.86
CA LEU A 23 -3.29 -9.39 -16.79
C LEU A 23 -2.95 -9.77 -18.25
N ARG A 24 -1.68 -9.84 -18.62
CA ARG A 24 -1.27 -10.23 -19.98
C ARG A 24 -1.69 -11.65 -20.33
N LYS A 25 -1.59 -12.59 -19.38
CA LYS A 25 -2.02 -13.97 -19.56
C LYS A 25 -3.54 -14.11 -19.78
N THR A 26 -4.34 -13.35 -19.02
CA THR A 26 -5.81 -13.44 -19.08
C THR A 26 -6.44 -12.58 -20.16
N LYS A 27 -5.75 -11.52 -20.58
CA LYS A 27 -6.18 -10.58 -21.63
C LYS A 27 -5.02 -10.29 -22.60
N PRO A 28 -4.71 -11.22 -23.50
CA PRO A 28 -3.53 -11.11 -24.36
C PRO A 28 -3.56 -9.90 -25.30
N ASP A 29 -4.74 -9.46 -25.72
CA ASP A 29 -4.92 -8.39 -26.71
C ASP A 29 -5.16 -7.01 -26.09
N VAL A 30 -5.30 -6.91 -24.75
CA VAL A 30 -5.54 -5.62 -24.11
C VAL A 30 -4.29 -4.75 -24.19
N LYS A 31 -4.49 -3.46 -24.49
CA LYS A 31 -3.42 -2.49 -24.36
C LYS A 31 -3.15 -2.19 -22.89
N ILE A 32 -1.91 -2.38 -22.43
CA ILE A 32 -1.52 -2.17 -21.05
C ILE A 32 -0.63 -0.94 -20.96
N ASN A 33 -1.03 0.04 -20.15
CA ASN A 33 -0.25 1.23 -19.83
C ASN A 33 0.37 1.04 -18.44
N ALA A 34 1.66 0.70 -18.37
CA ALA A 34 2.39 0.55 -17.12
C ALA A 34 2.93 1.91 -16.65
N ILE A 35 2.62 2.30 -15.41
CA ILE A 35 2.96 3.61 -14.86
C ILE A 35 3.92 3.43 -13.69
N SER A 36 5.07 4.08 -13.76
CA SER A 36 6.07 4.15 -12.69
C SER A 36 6.37 5.58 -12.30
N ILE A 37 6.86 5.79 -11.08
CA ILE A 37 7.30 7.11 -10.59
C ILE A 37 8.80 7.06 -10.31
N LYS A 38 9.50 8.12 -10.75
CA LYS A 38 10.87 8.43 -10.38
C LYS A 38 10.88 9.69 -9.53
N PHE A 39 11.27 9.54 -8.27
CA PHE A 39 11.53 10.69 -7.38
C PHE A 39 12.95 11.19 -7.55
N ALA A 40 13.16 12.49 -7.55
CA ALA A 40 14.43 13.13 -7.88
C ALA A 40 15.64 12.51 -7.16
N ASN A 41 15.53 12.25 -5.85
CA ASN A 41 16.64 11.78 -4.99
C ASN A 41 16.45 10.35 -4.46
N SER A 42 15.53 9.55 -5.04
CA SER A 42 15.31 8.16 -4.63
C SER A 42 16.12 7.18 -5.47
N VAL A 43 16.25 5.95 -4.96
CA VAL A 43 16.72 4.83 -5.79
C VAL A 43 15.83 4.73 -7.02
N ASP A 44 16.46 4.58 -8.19
CA ASP A 44 15.74 4.51 -9.44
C ASP A 44 15.39 3.07 -9.80
N GLU A 45 14.13 2.71 -9.61
CA GLU A 45 13.61 1.38 -9.98
C GLU A 45 13.05 1.36 -11.41
N THR A 46 12.95 2.53 -12.08
CA THR A 46 12.32 2.61 -13.40
C THR A 46 13.04 1.82 -14.50
N PRO A 47 14.39 1.65 -14.50
CA PRO A 47 15.03 0.79 -15.48
C PRO A 47 14.63 -0.69 -15.35
N ALA A 48 14.44 -1.17 -14.12
CA ALA A 48 13.97 -2.54 -13.89
C ALA A 48 12.50 -2.68 -14.28
N ALA A 49 11.66 -1.71 -13.92
CA ALA A 49 10.25 -1.67 -14.32
C ALA A 49 10.10 -1.60 -15.86
N SER A 50 10.97 -0.87 -16.57
CA SER A 50 10.97 -0.81 -18.03
C SER A 50 11.20 -2.19 -18.68
N LYS A 51 12.17 -2.95 -18.17
CA LYS A 51 12.43 -4.33 -18.65
C LYS A 51 11.25 -5.26 -18.41
N ILE A 52 10.57 -5.09 -17.27
CA ILE A 52 9.35 -5.86 -16.94
C ILE A 52 8.22 -5.47 -17.89
N ALA A 53 7.98 -4.19 -18.12
CA ALA A 53 6.97 -3.71 -19.04
C ALA A 53 7.19 -4.23 -20.47
N GLU A 54 8.43 -4.15 -20.96
CA GLU A 54 8.84 -4.69 -22.28
C GLU A 54 8.54 -6.20 -22.36
N LYS A 55 8.94 -6.97 -21.36
CA LYS A 55 8.71 -8.43 -21.31
C LYS A 55 7.24 -8.79 -21.47
N TYR A 56 6.34 -7.99 -20.92
CA TYR A 56 4.90 -8.23 -20.98
C TYR A 56 4.17 -7.40 -22.04
N ASN A 57 4.90 -6.78 -22.96
CA ASN A 57 4.35 -5.95 -24.04
C ASN A 57 3.41 -4.87 -23.51
N ALA A 58 3.86 -4.11 -22.51
CA ALA A 58 3.15 -2.98 -21.92
C ALA A 58 3.85 -1.65 -22.25
N ASP A 59 3.08 -0.63 -22.58
CA ASP A 59 3.59 0.73 -22.80
C ASP A 59 4.01 1.33 -21.46
N HIS A 60 5.31 1.63 -21.29
CA HIS A 60 5.82 2.13 -20.02
C HIS A 60 5.85 3.65 -19.97
N HIS A 61 5.18 4.21 -18.97
CA HIS A 61 5.07 5.64 -18.70
C HIS A 61 5.74 5.98 -17.37
N ILE A 62 6.79 6.81 -17.42
CA ILE A 62 7.52 7.23 -16.22
C ILE A 62 7.09 8.65 -15.86
N ILE A 63 6.67 8.86 -14.61
CA ILE A 63 6.38 10.16 -14.03
C ILE A 63 7.63 10.62 -13.28
N HIS A 64 8.27 11.69 -13.74
CA HIS A 64 9.38 12.31 -13.05
C HIS A 64 8.87 13.38 -12.09
N LEU A 65 9.12 13.22 -10.79
CA LEU A 65 8.71 14.14 -9.74
C LEU A 65 9.92 14.80 -9.09
N GLU A 66 10.12 16.08 -9.36
CA GLU A 66 11.14 16.89 -8.69
C GLU A 66 10.62 17.44 -7.36
N ASN A 67 9.39 17.91 -7.34
CA ASN A 67 8.74 18.40 -6.13
C ASN A 67 7.49 17.56 -5.82
N TYR A 68 7.68 16.59 -4.93
CA TYR A 68 6.64 15.65 -4.52
C TYR A 68 5.42 16.33 -3.90
N LEU A 69 5.63 17.40 -3.12
CA LEU A 69 4.57 18.05 -2.34
C LEU A 69 3.80 19.13 -3.13
N SER A 70 4.19 19.43 -4.36
CA SER A 70 3.59 20.54 -5.14
C SER A 70 2.07 20.41 -5.32
N GLU A 71 1.56 19.20 -5.46
CA GLU A 71 0.13 18.91 -5.66
C GLU A 71 -0.60 18.52 -4.35
N LEU A 72 0.09 18.52 -3.21
CA LEU A 72 -0.50 18.09 -1.94
C LEU A 72 -1.78 18.85 -1.55
N PRO A 73 -1.84 20.19 -1.63
CA PRO A 73 -3.07 20.93 -1.30
C PRO A 73 -4.25 20.50 -2.18
N LYS A 74 -3.99 20.28 -3.47
CA LYS A 74 -5.02 19.81 -4.42
C LYS A 74 -5.46 18.40 -4.14
N ALA A 75 -4.52 17.51 -3.87
CA ALA A 75 -4.82 16.12 -3.53
C ALA A 75 -5.69 16.02 -2.26
N ILE A 76 -5.35 16.77 -1.20
CA ILE A 76 -6.16 16.85 0.04
C ILE A 76 -7.54 17.41 -0.26
N SER A 77 -7.65 18.43 -1.13
CA SER A 77 -8.95 19.02 -1.48
C SER A 77 -9.90 18.04 -2.19
N ILE A 78 -9.36 17.05 -2.90
CA ILE A 78 -10.10 16.00 -3.60
C ILE A 78 -10.46 14.87 -2.64
N ILE A 79 -9.48 14.37 -1.90
CA ILE A 79 -9.61 13.18 -1.03
C ILE A 79 -10.33 13.54 0.27
N LYS A 80 -10.25 14.81 0.72
CA LYS A 80 -10.84 15.32 1.97
C LYS A 80 -10.23 14.72 3.24
N LEU A 81 -9.11 14.06 3.13
CA LEU A 81 -8.35 13.47 4.24
C LEU A 81 -6.88 13.87 4.12
N PRO A 82 -6.19 14.16 5.23
CA PRO A 82 -4.74 14.24 5.21
C PRO A 82 -4.17 12.86 4.91
N PHE A 83 -3.22 12.77 3.99
CA PHE A 83 -2.55 11.52 3.66
C PHE A 83 -1.12 11.80 3.22
N TRP A 84 -0.25 10.84 3.44
CA TRP A 84 1.17 10.94 3.13
C TRP A 84 1.54 10.28 1.80
N ASP A 85 0.68 9.41 1.30
CA ASP A 85 0.93 8.54 0.17
C ASP A 85 0.59 9.19 -1.18
N LEU A 86 1.12 10.41 -1.37
CA LEU A 86 0.79 11.30 -2.49
C LEU A 86 1.16 10.73 -3.86
N HIS A 87 2.03 9.72 -3.94
CA HIS A 87 2.38 9.08 -5.20
C HIS A 87 1.14 8.50 -5.91
N TRP A 88 0.16 7.98 -5.17
CA TRP A 88 -1.10 7.49 -5.73
C TRP A 88 -1.88 8.58 -6.45
N TYR A 89 -1.86 9.81 -5.96
CA TYR A 89 -2.49 10.93 -6.66
C TYR A 89 -1.89 11.12 -8.06
N TYR A 90 -0.56 11.05 -8.19
CA TYR A 90 0.10 11.21 -9.49
C TYR A 90 -0.17 10.03 -10.42
N VAL A 91 -0.13 8.80 -9.91
CA VAL A 91 -0.41 7.58 -10.69
C VAL A 91 -1.86 7.60 -11.21
N VAL A 92 -2.84 7.90 -10.35
CA VAL A 92 -4.25 8.00 -10.74
C VAL A 92 -4.45 9.12 -11.76
N LYS A 93 -3.88 10.31 -11.53
CA LYS A 93 -3.96 11.44 -12.45
C LYS A 93 -3.40 11.08 -13.84
N LYS A 94 -2.29 10.35 -13.90
CA LYS A 94 -1.73 9.87 -15.16
C LYS A 94 -2.61 8.80 -15.80
N SER A 95 -3.07 7.81 -15.02
CA SER A 95 -3.93 6.74 -15.51
C SER A 95 -5.22 7.26 -16.15
N GLN A 96 -5.87 8.29 -15.56
CA GLN A 96 -7.10 8.89 -16.08
C GLN A 96 -6.96 9.43 -17.51
N THR A 97 -5.75 9.74 -17.97
CA THR A 97 -5.52 10.20 -19.36
C THR A 97 -5.47 9.05 -20.37
N MET A 98 -5.46 7.80 -19.92
CA MET A 98 -5.23 6.64 -20.78
C MET A 98 -6.31 5.56 -20.63
N SER A 99 -6.80 5.31 -19.43
CA SER A 99 -7.77 4.25 -19.15
C SER A 99 -8.69 4.58 -17.99
N LYS A 100 -9.82 3.87 -17.90
CA LYS A 100 -10.76 3.96 -16.77
C LYS A 100 -10.42 3.02 -15.63
N THR A 101 -9.59 2.02 -15.89
CA THR A 101 -9.20 1.01 -14.91
C THR A 101 -7.71 1.15 -14.60
N LEU A 102 -7.39 1.25 -13.31
CA LEU A 102 -6.02 1.18 -12.77
C LEU A 102 -5.91 -0.03 -11.85
N LEU A 103 -4.95 -0.91 -12.12
CA LEU A 103 -4.60 -2.04 -11.27
C LEU A 103 -3.34 -1.70 -10.46
N SER A 104 -3.24 -2.30 -9.28
CA SER A 104 -2.05 -2.19 -8.43
C SER A 104 -1.73 -3.50 -7.73
N GLY A 105 -0.50 -3.64 -7.24
CA GLY A 105 -0.07 -4.74 -6.39
C GLY A 105 -0.42 -4.56 -4.91
N ASP A 106 -1.13 -3.49 -4.54
CA ASP A 106 -1.50 -3.21 -3.15
C ASP A 106 -2.33 -4.35 -2.55
N GLY A 107 -2.06 -4.66 -1.30
CA GLY A 107 -2.67 -5.78 -0.60
C GLY A 107 -1.92 -7.11 -0.79
N GLY A 108 -0.88 -7.15 -1.64
CA GLY A 108 -0.07 -8.35 -1.83
C GLY A 108 0.61 -8.81 -0.55
N ASP A 109 1.27 -7.90 0.14
CA ASP A 109 1.95 -8.17 1.41
C ASP A 109 0.98 -8.60 2.51
N GLU A 110 -0.22 -8.03 2.56
CA GLU A 110 -1.27 -8.39 3.51
C GLU A 110 -1.82 -9.80 3.25
N LEU A 111 -2.05 -10.13 1.98
CA LEU A 111 -2.65 -11.42 1.60
C LEU A 111 -1.64 -12.58 1.63
N PHE A 112 -0.36 -12.31 1.32
CA PHE A 112 0.66 -13.31 1.15
C PHE A 112 1.79 -13.25 2.20
N ALA A 113 1.55 -12.55 3.31
CA ALA A 113 2.48 -12.42 4.44
C ALA A 113 3.86 -11.84 4.04
N GLY A 114 3.87 -10.83 3.18
CA GLY A 114 5.09 -10.18 2.69
C GLY A 114 5.86 -9.41 3.76
N TYR A 115 5.17 -8.91 4.79
CA TYR A 115 5.81 -8.20 5.93
C TYR A 115 6.51 -9.15 6.90
N THR A 116 7.41 -9.96 6.42
CA THR A 116 8.11 -10.98 7.23
C THR A 116 8.80 -10.41 8.47
N PHE A 117 9.29 -9.17 8.40
CA PHE A 117 9.91 -8.49 9.54
C PHE A 117 8.91 -8.20 10.67
N ARG A 118 7.65 -7.86 10.35
CA ARG A 118 6.57 -7.64 11.33
C ARG A 118 6.21 -8.95 12.01
N TYR A 119 6.06 -10.02 11.25
CA TYR A 119 5.74 -11.35 11.82
C TYR A 119 6.85 -11.88 12.72
N LYS A 120 8.12 -11.73 12.31
CA LYS A 120 9.26 -12.09 13.14
C LYS A 120 9.28 -11.28 14.45
N LYS A 121 9.03 -9.96 14.38
CA LYS A 121 8.93 -9.11 15.57
C LYS A 121 7.78 -9.58 16.47
N PHE A 122 6.60 -9.84 15.93
CA PHE A 122 5.45 -10.35 16.69
C PHE A 122 5.79 -11.65 17.43
N LEU A 123 6.35 -12.62 16.74
CA LEU A 123 6.76 -13.90 17.33
C LEU A 123 7.85 -13.75 18.41
N SER A 124 8.71 -12.74 18.32
CA SER A 124 9.70 -12.47 19.35
C SER A 124 9.13 -11.80 20.60
N LEU A 125 7.97 -11.15 20.49
CA LEU A 125 7.29 -10.46 21.57
C LEU A 125 6.20 -11.31 22.24
N THR A 126 5.83 -12.45 21.64
CA THR A 126 4.74 -13.30 22.11
C THR A 126 5.17 -14.76 22.25
N SER A 127 4.41 -15.51 23.04
CA SER A 127 4.51 -16.97 23.16
C SER A 127 3.11 -17.58 23.05
N ASP A 128 3.04 -18.92 23.02
CA ASP A 128 1.76 -19.65 23.01
C ASP A 128 0.91 -19.33 24.25
N ASN A 129 1.56 -18.98 25.37
CA ASN A 129 0.91 -18.65 26.63
C ASN A 129 0.57 -17.15 26.78
N SER A 130 0.90 -16.31 25.79
CA SER A 130 0.57 -14.88 25.84
C SER A 130 -0.94 -14.68 25.82
N SER A 131 -1.41 -13.86 26.74
CA SER A 131 -2.82 -13.44 26.80
C SER A 131 -3.24 -12.65 25.57
N PRO A 132 -4.54 -12.59 25.24
CA PRO A 132 -5.04 -11.79 24.13
C PRO A 132 -4.57 -10.33 24.16
N ILE A 133 -4.57 -9.69 25.32
CA ILE A 133 -4.13 -8.30 25.44
C ILE A 133 -2.62 -8.14 25.19
N GLU A 134 -1.80 -9.09 25.62
CA GLU A 134 -0.35 -9.08 25.32
C GLU A 134 -0.12 -9.25 23.81
N LYS A 135 -0.88 -10.10 23.14
CA LYS A 135 -0.83 -10.27 21.69
C LYS A 135 -1.27 -8.99 20.95
N VAL A 136 -2.32 -8.30 21.42
CA VAL A 136 -2.73 -7.00 20.85
C VAL A 136 -1.62 -5.96 21.01
N ARG A 137 -0.99 -5.87 22.17
CA ARG A 137 0.13 -4.94 22.41
C ARG A 137 1.32 -5.25 21.50
N ALA A 138 1.68 -6.52 21.37
CA ALA A 138 2.74 -6.97 20.47
C ALA A 138 2.43 -6.64 19.00
N TYR A 139 1.19 -6.83 18.58
CA TYR A 139 0.75 -6.47 17.23
C TYR A 139 0.91 -4.96 16.97
N LEU A 140 0.45 -4.12 17.88
CA LEU A 140 0.61 -2.67 17.76
C LEU A 140 2.09 -2.26 17.76
N GLU A 141 2.94 -2.95 18.52
CA GLU A 141 4.39 -2.73 18.53
C GLU A 141 5.05 -3.08 17.17
N CYS A 142 4.48 -4.04 16.42
CA CYS A 142 4.94 -4.36 15.07
C CYS A 142 4.61 -3.26 14.06
N HIS A 143 3.68 -2.35 14.41
CA HIS A 143 3.31 -1.17 13.64
C HIS A 143 3.87 0.13 14.22
N GLU A 144 5.02 0.06 14.88
CA GLU A 144 5.68 1.19 15.55
C GLU A 144 5.86 2.42 14.65
N ARG A 145 6.09 2.21 13.36
CA ARG A 145 6.19 3.28 12.37
C ARG A 145 4.87 4.06 12.19
N ASP A 146 3.75 3.36 12.35
CA ASP A 146 2.41 3.91 12.12
C ASP A 146 1.74 4.28 13.46
N ARG A 147 2.38 3.91 14.59
CA ARG A 147 1.94 4.21 15.95
C ARG A 147 2.76 5.35 16.52
N VAL A 148 2.10 6.48 16.78
CA VAL A 148 2.71 7.59 17.52
C VAL A 148 2.44 7.36 19.01
N PRO A 149 3.46 7.15 19.86
CA PRO A 149 3.27 6.90 21.31
C PRO A 149 2.45 7.99 22.00
N ASP A 150 2.63 9.24 21.58
CA ASP A 150 2.00 10.42 22.17
C ASP A 150 0.72 10.85 21.44
N GLN A 151 0.00 9.93 20.80
CA GLN A 151 -1.23 10.25 20.07
C GLN A 151 -2.25 11.00 20.95
N GLU A 152 -2.33 10.66 22.22
CA GLU A 152 -3.22 11.33 23.18
C GLU A 152 -2.92 12.84 23.29
N SER A 153 -1.66 13.25 23.10
CA SER A 153 -1.27 14.67 23.11
C SER A 153 -1.65 15.43 21.84
N ILE A 154 -1.90 14.71 20.74
CA ILE A 154 -2.24 15.29 19.44
C ILE A 154 -3.73 15.62 19.36
N PHE A 155 -4.55 14.83 20.02
CA PHE A 155 -6.01 15.02 20.01
C PHE A 155 -6.42 16.03 21.07
N ASN A 156 -7.34 16.92 20.72
CA ASN A 156 -7.93 17.83 21.71
C ASN A 156 -8.92 17.06 22.61
N GLN A 157 -9.28 17.67 23.75
CA GLN A 157 -10.20 17.06 24.73
C GLN A 157 -11.58 16.67 24.19
N LYS A 158 -11.98 17.17 23.01
CA LYS A 158 -13.24 16.82 22.35
C LYS A 158 -13.13 15.55 21.50
N CYS A 159 -11.92 15.14 21.16
CA CYS A 159 -11.66 13.86 20.49
C CYS A 159 -11.40 12.84 21.59
N GLU A 160 -12.39 12.09 21.98
CA GLU A 160 -12.31 11.02 23.02
C GLU A 160 -11.40 9.86 22.55
N PHE A 161 -10.12 10.19 22.24
CA PHE A 161 -9.15 9.17 21.87
C PHE A 161 -8.77 8.36 23.11
N SER A 162 -8.85 7.04 22.99
CA SER A 162 -8.43 6.11 24.04
C SER A 162 -7.81 4.87 23.41
N TRP A 163 -6.64 4.47 23.91
CA TRP A 163 -6.03 3.19 23.57
C TRP A 163 -6.93 2.01 23.94
N ASP A 164 -7.75 2.11 24.98
CA ASP A 164 -8.69 1.07 25.39
C ASP A 164 -9.74 0.82 24.31
N SER A 165 -10.16 1.85 23.59
CA SER A 165 -11.06 1.70 22.44
C SER A 165 -10.39 0.91 21.31
N ILE A 166 -9.11 1.16 21.02
CA ILE A 166 -8.36 0.41 20.01
C ILE A 166 -8.15 -1.04 20.48
N TYR A 167 -7.79 -1.25 21.74
CA TYR A 167 -7.63 -2.59 22.29
C TYR A 167 -8.93 -3.38 22.21
N SER A 168 -10.07 -2.79 22.55
CA SER A 168 -11.37 -3.45 22.50
C SER A 168 -11.76 -3.90 21.08
N ILE A 169 -11.37 -3.13 20.05
CA ILE A 169 -11.60 -3.49 18.65
C ILE A 169 -10.69 -4.66 18.21
N LEU A 170 -9.46 -4.71 18.71
CA LEU A 170 -8.48 -5.70 18.27
C LEU A 170 -8.55 -7.01 19.08
N LEU A 171 -8.98 -6.96 20.35
CA LEU A 171 -9.03 -8.14 21.23
C LEU A 171 -9.73 -9.36 20.61
N PRO A 172 -10.90 -9.23 19.95
CA PRO A 172 -11.59 -10.38 19.36
C PRO A 172 -10.76 -11.16 18.33
N PHE A 173 -9.81 -10.52 17.67
CA PHE A 173 -8.93 -11.18 16.68
C PHE A 173 -7.82 -12.02 17.32
N PHE A 174 -7.55 -11.81 18.61
CA PHE A 174 -6.52 -12.50 19.38
C PHE A 174 -7.09 -13.39 20.48
N ASP A 175 -8.41 -13.40 20.64
CA ASP A 175 -9.08 -14.33 21.55
C ASP A 175 -9.07 -15.73 20.92
N ASN A 176 -8.47 -16.71 21.63
CA ASN A 176 -8.34 -18.09 21.16
C ASN A 176 -9.69 -18.83 20.98
N ASN A 177 -10.81 -18.19 21.31
CA ASN A 177 -12.16 -18.70 21.10
C ASN A 177 -12.70 -18.48 19.68
N LEU A 178 -11.98 -17.77 18.81
CA LEU A 178 -12.27 -17.78 17.39
C LEU A 178 -11.79 -19.14 16.86
N SER A 179 -12.70 -20.10 16.82
CA SER A 179 -12.51 -21.39 16.12
C SER A 179 -11.93 -21.10 14.72
N ARG A 180 -10.84 -21.78 14.41
CA ARG A 180 -10.08 -21.75 13.16
C ARG A 180 -10.97 -21.90 11.94
#